data_603c90919f684c0337fa1a6610cc4ad8
#
_entry.id   603c90919f684c0337fa1a6610cc4ad8
#
_cell.length_a   1.000
_cell.length_b   1.000
_cell.length_c   1.000
_cell.angle_alpha   90.00
_cell.angle_beta   90.00
_cell.angle_gamma   90.00
#
_symmetry.space_group_name_H-M   'P 1'
#
loop_
_entity.id
_entity.type
_entity.pdbx_description
1 polymer ?
#
loop_
_entity_poly.entity_id
_entity_poly.type
_entity_poly.pdbx_seq_one_letter_code
_entity_poly.pdbx_strand_id
1 'polypeptide(L)'
;MINIKENEKLSVMNHSCAHLLAQAVQHLYPNAKFWVGPVIEEGFYYDIDLGDTVIKEEDLEKIEKEMKKIAKDGKRIVRHELTKEEALERFKNDPYKIDLINRMDENSTIISCYTQGDFTDLCRGPHVETVKELKYFKLLKVSGAYWKGDAKNKMLQRIYGVCFDNEEDLNNYLTELAEAKERDHRKIGKDLSIFMTSDLVGKGMPLWLPNGAIIRKQLENYIYEKERKMGYLHVYTPCVGTTELYKTSGHWDHYKENMFPMMKVDDEEFVLRPMNCPHHMLIYANDLHSYRDLPIRIGEFATDFRYEASGAVKGLERVRSMCQNDAHLFVTPEQIKEEFKKVVSLILDVYKDFGFKNYSFRLSLRDPEDKEKYFDDDEMWNTAEDKLREVLNEYGCSYKEAIGEAAFYGPKLDVEVKPAVGPEVTLSTCQLDFLLPRRFDLSYIDKDGSKKTPVVIHRAIFGTFDRFTAFLMEETKGAFPLWLCPTEVNIIPVNNDYHLEYAKEVYKDIDDMNIRVNLDDRNEKLSYKMRESQTKKNPITLILGDKEVESNTISYRKFGSTETYTLPKEIFIKTLKEAISARKQNI
;
A
#
# COMPACT_ATOMS: atom_id res chain seq x y z
N MET A 1 -12.93 4.64 -6.23
CA MET A 1 -14.17 4.83 -5.43
C MET A 1 -14.35 6.29 -5.09
N ILE A 2 -15.58 6.79 -5.06
CA ILE A 2 -15.91 8.16 -4.65
C ILE A 2 -15.70 8.31 -3.13
N ASN A 3 -15.13 9.44 -2.68
CA ASN A 3 -15.10 9.79 -1.25
C ASN A 3 -16.46 10.36 -0.85
N ILE A 4 -17.24 9.55 -0.14
CA ILE A 4 -18.63 9.91 0.26
C ILE A 4 -18.63 11.08 1.25
N LYS A 5 -17.65 11.15 2.13
CA LYS A 5 -17.58 12.21 3.14
C LYS A 5 -17.34 13.60 2.53
N GLU A 6 -16.58 13.69 1.43
CA GLU A 6 -16.29 14.94 0.73
C GLU A 6 -17.39 15.34 -0.27
N ASN A 7 -18.26 14.42 -0.65
CA ASN A 7 -19.41 14.71 -1.49
C ASN A 7 -20.59 15.19 -0.63
N GLU A 8 -20.92 16.48 -0.68
CA GLU A 8 -21.92 17.11 0.20
C GLU A 8 -23.27 16.37 0.17
N LYS A 9 -23.79 16.05 -1.01
CA LYS A 9 -25.07 15.35 -1.17
C LYS A 9 -25.04 13.94 -0.60
N LEU A 10 -24.03 13.16 -0.97
CA LEU A 10 -23.87 11.77 -0.48
C LEU A 10 -23.60 11.74 1.01
N SER A 11 -22.86 12.71 1.54
CA SER A 11 -22.60 12.82 2.97
C SER A 11 -23.89 12.97 3.76
N VAL A 12 -24.79 13.88 3.34
CA VAL A 12 -26.11 14.08 3.95
C VAL A 12 -26.98 12.83 3.86
N MET A 13 -27.00 12.17 2.70
CA MET A 13 -27.75 10.92 2.49
C MET A 13 -27.23 9.78 3.38
N ASN A 14 -25.92 9.59 3.45
CA ASN A 14 -25.32 8.54 4.27
C ASN A 14 -25.51 8.81 5.76
N HIS A 15 -25.43 10.07 6.19
CA HIS A 15 -25.76 10.45 7.56
C HIS A 15 -27.21 10.11 7.93
N SER A 16 -28.15 10.43 7.03
CA SER A 16 -29.56 10.12 7.22
C SER A 16 -29.83 8.60 7.18
N CYS A 17 -29.09 7.88 6.33
CA CYS A 17 -29.16 6.42 6.26
C CYS A 17 -28.62 5.74 7.52
N ALA A 18 -27.65 6.34 8.22
CA ALA A 18 -27.21 5.86 9.53
C ALA A 18 -28.34 5.92 10.56
N HIS A 19 -29.16 7.00 10.56
CA HIS A 19 -30.36 7.09 11.41
C HIS A 19 -31.44 6.07 10.99
N LEU A 20 -31.62 5.82 9.69
CA LEU A 20 -32.52 4.80 9.17
C LEU A 20 -32.11 3.39 9.64
N LEU A 21 -30.80 3.10 9.64
CA LEU A 21 -30.25 1.87 10.20
C LEU A 21 -30.56 1.76 11.70
N ALA A 22 -30.31 2.83 12.46
CA ALA A 22 -30.55 2.82 13.91
C ALA A 22 -32.04 2.57 14.24
N GLN A 23 -32.97 3.22 13.51
CA GLN A 23 -34.40 2.97 13.65
C GLN A 23 -34.78 1.52 13.32
N ALA A 24 -34.25 0.97 12.23
CA ALA A 24 -34.51 -0.43 11.87
C ALA A 24 -33.98 -1.42 12.93
N VAL A 25 -32.82 -1.14 13.49
CA VAL A 25 -32.27 -1.93 14.59
C VAL A 25 -33.13 -1.79 15.85
N GLN A 26 -33.62 -0.60 16.19
CA GLN A 26 -34.51 -0.39 17.33
C GLN A 26 -35.82 -1.19 17.19
N HIS A 27 -36.41 -1.26 15.99
CA HIS A 27 -37.62 -2.07 15.71
C HIS A 27 -37.38 -3.57 15.93
N LEU A 28 -36.21 -4.06 15.47
CA LEU A 28 -35.89 -5.49 15.55
C LEU A 28 -35.34 -5.90 16.94
N TYR A 29 -34.71 -4.95 17.62
CA TYR A 29 -34.05 -5.13 18.91
C TYR A 29 -34.42 -3.98 19.87
N PRO A 30 -35.59 -4.03 20.54
CA PRO A 30 -36.12 -2.91 21.33
C PRO A 30 -35.21 -2.44 22.49
N ASN A 31 -34.33 -3.31 22.96
CA ASN A 31 -33.39 -3.00 24.05
C ASN A 31 -32.05 -2.40 23.56
N ALA A 32 -31.89 -2.21 22.25
CA ALA A 32 -30.68 -1.64 21.68
C ALA A 32 -30.37 -0.25 22.25
N LYS A 33 -29.07 0.05 22.46
CA LYS A 33 -28.55 1.37 22.82
C LYS A 33 -27.64 1.86 21.73
N PHE A 34 -27.64 3.15 21.51
CA PHE A 34 -27.02 3.74 20.32
C PHE A 34 -25.96 4.76 20.72
N TRP A 35 -24.72 4.61 20.20
CA TRP A 35 -23.68 5.57 20.46
C TRP A 35 -23.63 6.65 19.38
N VAL A 36 -22.94 6.42 18.26
CA VAL A 36 -22.75 7.38 17.17
C VAL A 36 -22.84 6.73 15.80
N GLY A 37 -23.30 7.50 14.81
CA GLY A 37 -23.45 7.07 13.42
C GLY A 37 -22.83 8.06 12.43
N PRO A 38 -21.48 8.24 12.39
CA PRO A 38 -20.84 9.20 11.50
C PRO A 38 -20.76 8.71 10.06
N VAL A 39 -20.62 9.66 9.14
CA VAL A 39 -20.22 9.41 7.76
C VAL A 39 -18.71 9.27 7.69
N ILE A 40 -18.25 8.29 6.91
CA ILE A 40 -16.86 8.01 6.59
C ILE A 40 -16.64 8.08 5.07
N GLU A 41 -15.40 7.99 4.62
CA GLU A 41 -15.05 8.05 3.19
C GLU A 41 -15.76 6.98 2.37
N GLU A 42 -15.98 5.79 2.95
CA GLU A 42 -16.57 4.61 2.31
C GLU A 42 -18.07 4.44 2.56
N GLY A 43 -18.76 5.42 3.17
CA GLY A 43 -20.17 5.33 3.54
C GLY A 43 -20.47 5.84 4.94
N PHE A 44 -21.14 5.04 5.74
CA PHE A 44 -21.44 5.33 7.15
C PHE A 44 -21.29 4.09 8.01
N TYR A 45 -21.25 4.28 9.32
CA TYR A 45 -21.47 3.20 10.27
C TYR A 45 -22.37 3.67 11.42
N TYR A 46 -22.84 2.71 12.22
CA TYR A 46 -23.46 3.00 13.51
C TYR A 46 -22.94 2.04 14.57
N ASP A 47 -22.57 2.57 15.74
CA ASP A 47 -22.14 1.81 16.91
C ASP A 47 -23.31 1.55 17.85
N ILE A 48 -23.57 0.26 18.11
CA ILE A 48 -24.79 -0.21 18.77
C ILE A 48 -24.43 -1.20 19.87
N ASP A 49 -25.05 -1.04 21.03
CA ASP A 49 -25.01 -2.01 22.13
C ASP A 49 -26.31 -2.83 22.13
N LEU A 50 -26.19 -4.11 21.91
CA LEU A 50 -27.31 -5.05 21.90
C LEU A 50 -27.34 -5.98 23.15
N GLY A 51 -26.58 -5.64 24.20
CA GLY A 51 -26.38 -6.51 25.34
C GLY A 51 -25.68 -7.80 24.95
N ASP A 52 -26.32 -8.94 25.20
CA ASP A 52 -25.77 -10.27 24.88
C ASP A 52 -26.09 -10.73 23.45
N THR A 53 -26.89 -9.98 22.71
CA THR A 53 -27.24 -10.31 21.32
C THR A 53 -26.12 -9.96 20.37
N VAL A 54 -25.73 -10.89 19.50
CA VAL A 54 -24.68 -10.68 18.48
C VAL A 54 -25.32 -10.71 17.09
N ILE A 55 -25.19 -9.61 16.34
CA ILE A 55 -25.56 -9.54 14.93
C ILE A 55 -24.47 -10.19 14.09
N LYS A 56 -24.84 -11.10 13.21
CA LYS A 56 -23.98 -11.72 12.21
C LYS A 56 -24.23 -11.11 10.83
N GLU A 57 -23.36 -11.37 9.87
CA GLU A 57 -23.52 -10.88 8.50
C GLU A 57 -24.84 -11.35 7.87
N GLU A 58 -25.31 -12.55 8.20
CA GLU A 58 -26.59 -13.10 7.75
C GLU A 58 -27.83 -12.32 8.26
N ASP A 59 -27.69 -11.59 9.37
CA ASP A 59 -28.76 -10.76 9.92
C ASP A 59 -28.91 -9.42 9.18
N LEU A 60 -27.89 -8.99 8.44
CA LEU A 60 -27.91 -7.71 7.71
C LEU A 60 -29.07 -7.64 6.72
N GLU A 61 -29.40 -8.74 6.05
CA GLU A 61 -30.55 -8.77 5.13
C GLU A 61 -31.89 -8.51 5.83
N LYS A 62 -32.04 -8.98 7.07
CA LYS A 62 -33.24 -8.74 7.88
C LYS A 62 -33.34 -7.27 8.26
N ILE A 63 -32.22 -6.67 8.63
CA ILE A 63 -32.15 -5.24 8.95
C ILE A 63 -32.44 -4.40 7.71
N GLU A 64 -31.85 -4.72 6.55
CA GLU A 64 -32.13 -4.04 5.28
C GLU A 64 -33.61 -4.11 4.89
N LYS A 65 -34.25 -5.24 5.10
CA LYS A 65 -35.71 -5.37 4.84
C LYS A 65 -36.53 -4.43 5.71
N GLU A 66 -36.16 -4.28 6.98
CA GLU A 66 -36.82 -3.32 7.87
C GLU A 66 -36.52 -1.89 7.49
N MET A 67 -35.28 -1.54 7.14
CA MET A 67 -34.91 -0.23 6.61
C MET A 67 -35.73 0.14 5.36
N LYS A 68 -35.93 -0.80 4.43
CA LYS A 68 -36.75 -0.61 3.22
C LYS A 68 -38.22 -0.33 3.55
N LYS A 69 -38.79 -0.96 4.58
CA LYS A 69 -40.15 -0.68 5.04
C LYS A 69 -40.24 0.75 5.58
N ILE A 70 -39.34 1.14 6.47
CA ILE A 70 -39.29 2.49 7.05
C ILE A 70 -39.13 3.55 5.98
N ALA A 71 -38.20 3.34 5.02
CA ALA A 71 -38.00 4.25 3.90
C ALA A 71 -39.27 4.41 3.04
N LYS A 72 -40.03 3.31 2.83
CA LYS A 72 -41.31 3.33 2.07
C LYS A 72 -42.39 4.14 2.78
N ASP A 73 -42.43 4.15 4.11
CA ASP A 73 -43.39 4.92 4.89
C ASP A 73 -43.18 6.44 4.72
N GLY A 74 -42.03 6.86 4.32
CA GLY A 74 -41.74 8.22 3.86
C GLY A 74 -41.89 9.31 4.92
N LYS A 75 -41.63 9.00 6.18
CA LYS A 75 -41.70 9.99 7.28
C LYS A 75 -40.67 11.11 7.07
N ARG A 76 -41.04 12.33 7.49
CA ARG A 76 -40.11 13.46 7.51
C ARG A 76 -39.08 13.29 8.62
N ILE A 77 -37.88 13.82 8.37
CA ILE A 77 -36.84 13.94 9.39
C ILE A 77 -36.93 15.37 9.92
N VAL A 78 -37.30 15.50 11.19
CA VAL A 78 -37.59 16.79 11.81
C VAL A 78 -36.55 17.13 12.86
N ARG A 79 -35.95 18.32 12.74
CA ARG A 79 -35.00 18.84 13.73
C ARG A 79 -35.75 19.41 14.93
N HIS A 80 -35.28 19.08 16.12
CA HIS A 80 -35.73 19.65 17.38
C HIS A 80 -34.54 20.23 18.14
N GLU A 81 -34.79 21.26 18.91
CA GLU A 81 -33.85 21.88 19.81
C GLU A 81 -34.34 21.67 21.25
N LEU A 82 -33.47 21.13 22.09
CA LEU A 82 -33.74 20.81 23.47
C LEU A 82 -32.76 21.52 24.39
N THR A 83 -33.20 21.85 25.61
CA THR A 83 -32.26 22.20 26.68
C THR A 83 -31.49 20.95 27.11
N LYS A 84 -30.41 21.12 27.89
CA LYS A 84 -29.62 20.00 28.41
C LYS A 84 -30.46 19.08 29.28
N GLU A 85 -31.33 19.65 30.12
CA GLU A 85 -32.25 18.93 31.02
C GLU A 85 -33.26 18.10 30.20
N GLU A 86 -33.87 18.70 29.19
CA GLU A 86 -34.82 18.02 28.30
C GLU A 86 -34.14 16.89 27.53
N ALA A 87 -32.90 17.12 27.05
CA ALA A 87 -32.13 16.08 26.37
C ALA A 87 -31.78 14.90 27.31
N LEU A 88 -31.33 15.20 28.52
CA LEU A 88 -31.03 14.17 29.53
C LEU A 88 -32.29 13.35 29.91
N GLU A 89 -33.45 13.99 30.06
CA GLU A 89 -34.70 13.26 30.33
C GLU A 89 -35.14 12.41 29.14
N ARG A 90 -35.03 12.93 27.92
CA ARG A 90 -35.41 12.20 26.71
C ARG A 90 -34.54 10.95 26.47
N PHE A 91 -33.23 11.04 26.73
CA PHE A 91 -32.28 9.94 26.51
C PHE A 91 -31.91 9.19 27.80
N LYS A 92 -32.65 9.35 28.89
CA LYS A 92 -32.32 8.79 30.22
C LYS A 92 -32.06 7.27 30.22
N ASN A 93 -32.62 6.54 29.26
CA ASN A 93 -32.48 5.10 29.15
C ASN A 93 -31.30 4.66 28.25
N ASP A 94 -30.57 5.61 27.69
CA ASP A 94 -29.38 5.33 26.84
C ASP A 94 -28.12 5.94 27.46
N PRO A 95 -27.27 5.12 28.11
CA PRO A 95 -26.08 5.61 28.82
C PRO A 95 -25.06 6.24 27.86
N TYR A 96 -25.05 5.85 26.59
CA TYR A 96 -24.15 6.41 25.59
C TYR A 96 -24.55 7.82 25.17
N LYS A 97 -25.86 8.09 25.05
CA LYS A 97 -26.38 9.43 24.76
C LYS A 97 -26.20 10.36 25.96
N ILE A 98 -26.42 9.86 27.18
CA ILE A 98 -26.16 10.64 28.41
C ILE A 98 -24.68 11.03 28.49
N ASP A 99 -23.77 10.12 28.20
CA ASP A 99 -22.32 10.43 28.19
C ASP A 99 -21.99 11.50 27.14
N LEU A 100 -22.57 11.43 25.94
CA LEU A 100 -22.38 12.44 24.89
C LEU A 100 -22.91 13.82 25.33
N ILE A 101 -24.09 13.90 25.92
CA ILE A 101 -24.70 15.14 26.42
C ILE A 101 -23.83 15.76 27.53
N ASN A 102 -23.33 14.94 28.45
CA ASN A 102 -22.52 15.43 29.59
C ASN A 102 -21.14 15.96 29.17
N ARG A 103 -20.64 15.55 27.99
CA ARG A 103 -19.36 16.08 27.44
C ARG A 103 -19.52 17.34 26.62
N MET A 104 -20.74 17.75 26.32
CA MET A 104 -20.97 19.02 25.62
C MET A 104 -20.63 20.17 26.56
N ASP A 105 -20.07 21.23 25.98
CA ASP A 105 -19.63 22.40 26.70
C ASP A 105 -20.75 22.98 27.60
N GLU A 106 -20.45 23.37 28.82
CA GLU A 106 -21.44 23.93 29.76
C GLU A 106 -22.13 25.19 29.20
N ASN A 107 -21.48 25.87 28.25
CA ASN A 107 -22.04 27.01 27.51
C ASN A 107 -22.99 26.63 26.35
N SER A 108 -23.12 25.36 26.03
CA SER A 108 -24.05 24.89 24.99
C SER A 108 -25.48 24.86 25.52
N THR A 109 -26.20 25.97 25.36
CA THR A 109 -27.58 26.12 25.83
C THR A 109 -28.62 25.33 25.03
N ILE A 110 -28.28 24.91 23.81
CA ILE A 110 -29.20 24.22 22.89
C ILE A 110 -28.55 22.96 22.35
N ILE A 111 -29.26 21.84 22.50
CA ILE A 111 -28.88 20.52 21.98
C ILE A 111 -29.83 20.14 20.85
N SER A 112 -29.29 19.90 19.66
CA SER A 112 -30.08 19.47 18.52
C SER A 112 -30.28 17.95 18.50
N CYS A 113 -31.48 17.52 18.18
CA CYS A 113 -31.83 16.13 17.86
C CYS A 113 -32.75 16.07 16.65
N TYR A 114 -32.80 14.90 16.02
CA TYR A 114 -33.63 14.68 14.85
C TYR A 114 -34.55 13.48 15.10
N THR A 115 -35.83 13.66 14.73
CA THR A 115 -36.86 12.63 14.85
C THR A 115 -37.32 12.19 13.48
N GLN A 116 -37.35 10.89 13.25
CA GLN A 116 -37.94 10.25 12.08
C GLN A 116 -38.89 9.13 12.55
N GLY A 117 -40.18 9.32 12.31
CA GLY A 117 -41.20 8.38 12.83
C GLY A 117 -41.13 8.26 14.35
N ASP A 118 -40.85 7.07 14.85
CA ASP A 118 -40.75 6.72 16.28
C ASP A 118 -39.31 6.72 16.83
N PHE A 119 -38.31 7.04 15.96
CA PHE A 119 -36.91 7.11 16.34
C PHE A 119 -36.45 8.56 16.48
N THR A 120 -35.73 8.85 17.57
CA THR A 120 -35.08 10.17 17.77
C THR A 120 -33.63 9.95 18.16
N ASP A 121 -32.75 10.73 17.52
CA ASP A 121 -31.32 10.68 17.80
C ASP A 121 -30.71 12.05 18.05
N LEU A 122 -29.64 12.07 18.85
CA LEU A 122 -28.79 13.21 19.13
C LEU A 122 -27.93 13.48 17.89
N CYS A 123 -28.12 14.62 17.23
CA CYS A 123 -27.43 14.88 15.98
C CYS A 123 -27.35 16.37 15.64
N ARG A 124 -26.27 16.75 14.98
CA ARG A 124 -26.08 18.13 14.48
C ARG A 124 -26.68 18.36 13.08
N GLY A 125 -26.96 17.27 12.35
CA GLY A 125 -27.37 17.32 10.95
C GLY A 125 -26.22 17.70 10.01
N PRO A 126 -26.49 18.06 8.75
CA PRO A 126 -27.81 18.07 8.13
C PRO A 126 -28.33 16.66 7.77
N HIS A 127 -29.62 16.58 7.44
CA HIS A 127 -30.30 15.37 6.97
C HIS A 127 -31.15 15.67 5.73
N VAL A 128 -31.52 14.61 4.99
CA VAL A 128 -32.54 14.70 3.95
C VAL A 128 -33.90 15.04 4.53
N GLU A 129 -34.83 15.57 3.73
CA GLU A 129 -36.15 15.98 4.23
C GLU A 129 -37.02 14.79 4.67
N THR A 130 -36.93 13.69 3.93
CA THR A 130 -37.73 12.50 4.18
C THR A 130 -36.92 11.22 4.03
N VAL A 131 -37.22 10.20 4.84
CA VAL A 131 -36.60 8.88 4.69
C VAL A 131 -36.92 8.20 3.35
N LYS A 132 -37.90 8.71 2.58
CA LYS A 132 -38.25 8.24 1.24
C LYS A 132 -37.14 8.45 0.21
N GLU A 133 -36.23 9.38 0.46
CA GLU A 133 -35.08 9.64 -0.39
C GLU A 133 -34.01 8.55 -0.27
N LEU A 134 -34.01 7.81 0.85
CA LEU A 134 -33.04 6.78 1.17
C LEU A 134 -33.49 5.41 0.62
N LYS A 135 -33.46 5.24 -0.71
CA LYS A 135 -33.94 4.03 -1.39
C LYS A 135 -32.83 3.04 -1.73
N TYR A 136 -31.68 3.56 -2.09
CA TYR A 136 -30.60 2.79 -2.68
C TYR A 136 -29.44 2.70 -1.68
N PHE A 137 -29.53 1.72 -0.80
CA PHE A 137 -28.52 1.48 0.24
C PHE A 137 -28.18 0.00 0.32
N LYS A 138 -27.00 -0.27 0.91
CA LYS A 138 -26.54 -1.62 1.23
C LYS A 138 -25.82 -1.62 2.57
N LEU A 139 -26.11 -2.61 3.42
CA LEU A 139 -25.29 -2.89 4.60
C LEU A 139 -24.12 -3.80 4.19
N LEU A 140 -22.90 -3.45 4.62
CA LEU A 140 -21.68 -4.03 4.07
C LEU A 140 -21.08 -5.10 4.98
N LYS A 141 -21.00 -4.84 6.29
CA LYS A 141 -20.39 -5.75 7.27
C LYS A 141 -20.74 -5.35 8.70
N VAL A 142 -20.45 -6.28 9.62
CA VAL A 142 -20.47 -6.02 11.08
C VAL A 142 -19.06 -6.21 11.63
N SER A 143 -18.67 -5.39 12.59
CA SER A 143 -17.41 -5.55 13.35
C SER A 143 -17.60 -5.15 14.81
N GLY A 144 -16.70 -5.58 15.69
CA GLY A 144 -16.59 -5.04 17.04
C GLY A 144 -15.90 -3.67 17.04
N ALA A 145 -16.32 -2.77 17.91
CA ALA A 145 -15.67 -1.50 18.16
C ALA A 145 -15.72 -1.17 19.66
N TYR A 146 -14.57 -0.91 20.28
CA TYR A 146 -14.56 -0.51 21.68
C TYR A 146 -15.15 0.89 21.86
N TRP A 147 -16.03 1.05 22.83
CA TRP A 147 -16.57 2.35 23.18
C TRP A 147 -15.45 3.35 23.47
N LYS A 148 -15.50 4.52 22.85
CA LYS A 148 -14.47 5.57 22.92
C LYS A 148 -13.08 5.14 22.39
N GLY A 149 -12.99 4.02 21.65
CA GLY A 149 -11.73 3.51 21.15
C GLY A 149 -10.80 2.90 22.21
N ASP A 150 -11.25 2.76 23.46
CA ASP A 150 -10.45 2.19 24.55
C ASP A 150 -10.82 0.71 24.76
N ALA A 151 -9.83 -0.17 24.63
CA ALA A 151 -9.99 -1.62 24.82
C ALA A 151 -10.45 -2.03 26.23
N LYS A 152 -10.38 -1.13 27.21
CA LYS A 152 -10.90 -1.35 28.56
C LYS A 152 -12.43 -1.17 28.67
N ASN A 153 -13.02 -0.48 27.69
CA ASN A 153 -14.45 -0.22 27.65
C ASN A 153 -15.20 -1.36 26.97
N LYS A 154 -16.55 -1.31 27.10
CA LYS A 154 -17.43 -2.28 26.47
C LYS A 154 -17.25 -2.30 24.95
N MET A 155 -17.25 -3.49 24.38
CA MET A 155 -17.26 -3.67 22.93
C MET A 155 -18.68 -3.50 22.40
N LEU A 156 -18.86 -2.57 21.48
CA LEU A 156 -20.08 -2.32 20.73
C LEU A 156 -20.04 -3.05 19.40
N GLN A 157 -21.18 -3.22 18.76
CA GLN A 157 -21.27 -3.75 17.40
C GLN A 157 -21.40 -2.59 16.42
N ARG A 158 -20.51 -2.55 15.46
CA ARG A 158 -20.43 -1.53 14.42
C ARG A 158 -20.95 -2.10 13.11
N ILE A 159 -22.07 -1.57 12.63
CA ILE A 159 -22.65 -1.95 11.34
C ILE A 159 -22.28 -0.89 10.31
N TYR A 160 -21.66 -1.31 9.22
CA TYR A 160 -21.30 -0.43 8.10
C TYR A 160 -22.33 -0.50 7.00
N GLY A 161 -22.57 0.63 6.34
CA GLY A 161 -23.46 0.72 5.21
C GLY A 161 -23.07 1.86 4.27
N VAL A 162 -23.75 1.90 3.13
CA VAL A 162 -23.60 2.92 2.11
C VAL A 162 -24.95 3.25 1.49
N CYS A 163 -25.15 4.52 1.10
CA CYS A 163 -26.37 5.02 0.46
C CYS A 163 -26.04 5.91 -0.72
N PHE A 164 -26.75 5.71 -1.83
CA PHE A 164 -26.67 6.52 -3.06
C PHE A 164 -28.05 7.05 -3.45
N ASP A 165 -28.09 8.01 -4.36
CA ASP A 165 -29.35 8.59 -4.84
C ASP A 165 -30.00 7.80 -5.99
N ASN A 166 -29.25 6.91 -6.63
CA ASN A 166 -29.75 6.00 -7.66
C ASN A 166 -29.14 4.60 -7.55
N GLU A 167 -29.76 3.64 -8.22
CA GLU A 167 -29.39 2.22 -8.15
C GLU A 167 -28.12 1.92 -8.94
N GLU A 168 -27.88 2.64 -10.02
CA GLU A 168 -26.70 2.45 -10.88
C GLU A 168 -25.41 2.79 -10.13
N ASP A 169 -25.37 3.93 -9.45
CA ASP A 169 -24.21 4.35 -8.65
C ASP A 169 -23.96 3.40 -7.48
N LEU A 170 -25.03 2.93 -6.81
CA LEU A 170 -24.89 1.91 -5.74
C LEU A 170 -24.26 0.63 -6.31
N ASN A 171 -24.76 0.12 -7.44
CA ASN A 171 -24.24 -1.11 -8.04
C ASN A 171 -22.82 -0.94 -8.54
N ASN A 172 -22.47 0.20 -9.13
CA ASN A 172 -21.09 0.51 -9.53
C ASN A 172 -20.18 0.54 -8.32
N TYR A 173 -20.58 1.20 -7.23
CA TYR A 173 -19.81 1.23 -5.99
C TYR A 173 -19.60 -0.16 -5.38
N LEU A 174 -20.65 -0.99 -5.34
CA LEU A 174 -20.56 -2.37 -4.81
C LEU A 174 -19.63 -3.24 -5.67
N THR A 175 -19.63 -3.03 -6.99
CA THR A 175 -18.72 -3.70 -7.91
C THR A 175 -17.28 -3.27 -7.66
N GLU A 176 -17.02 -1.96 -7.53
CA GLU A 176 -15.69 -1.44 -7.18
C GLU A 176 -15.21 -1.97 -5.81
N LEU A 177 -16.11 -2.05 -4.82
CA LEU A 177 -15.80 -2.59 -3.49
C LEU A 177 -15.44 -4.09 -3.53
N ALA A 178 -16.17 -4.88 -4.33
CA ALA A 178 -15.86 -6.29 -4.54
C ALA A 178 -14.49 -6.46 -5.24
N GLU A 179 -14.23 -5.65 -6.26
CA GLU A 179 -12.95 -5.60 -6.97
C GLU A 179 -11.80 -5.22 -6.01
N ALA A 180 -12.02 -4.23 -5.13
CA ALA A 180 -11.04 -3.85 -4.12
C ALA A 180 -10.68 -4.99 -3.17
N LYS A 181 -11.69 -5.76 -2.72
CA LYS A 181 -11.47 -6.93 -1.85
C LYS A 181 -10.67 -8.04 -2.56
N GLU A 182 -10.93 -8.26 -3.84
CA GLU A 182 -10.19 -9.26 -4.64
C GLU A 182 -8.74 -8.83 -4.90
N ARG A 183 -8.49 -7.52 -4.93
CA ARG A 183 -7.14 -6.95 -5.14
C ARG A 183 -6.35 -6.75 -3.84
N ASP A 184 -6.98 -6.86 -2.67
CA ASP A 184 -6.27 -6.65 -1.40
C ASP A 184 -5.04 -7.56 -1.28
N HIS A 185 -3.85 -6.94 -1.25
CA HIS A 185 -2.57 -7.67 -1.17
C HIS A 185 -2.46 -8.56 0.07
N ARG A 186 -3.20 -8.27 1.16
CA ARG A 186 -3.21 -9.10 2.37
C ARG A 186 -3.94 -10.43 2.12
N LYS A 187 -5.06 -10.38 1.38
CA LYS A 187 -5.79 -11.57 0.93
C LYS A 187 -4.95 -12.37 -0.06
N ILE A 188 -4.44 -11.72 -1.09
CA ILE A 188 -3.60 -12.34 -2.12
C ILE A 188 -2.34 -12.95 -1.49
N GLY A 189 -1.69 -12.22 -0.58
CA GLY A 189 -0.49 -12.66 0.12
C GLY A 189 -0.73 -13.93 0.96
N LYS A 190 -1.89 -14.03 1.61
CA LYS A 190 -2.32 -15.22 2.33
C LYS A 190 -2.62 -16.38 1.37
N ASP A 191 -3.44 -16.14 0.33
CA ASP A 191 -3.92 -17.16 -0.61
C ASP A 191 -2.75 -17.78 -1.40
N LEU A 192 -1.73 -16.97 -1.75
CA LEU A 192 -0.54 -17.39 -2.48
C LEU A 192 0.68 -17.67 -1.59
N SER A 193 0.54 -17.62 -0.26
CA SER A 193 1.63 -17.85 0.69
C SER A 193 2.86 -16.96 0.44
N ILE A 194 2.63 -15.65 0.26
CA ILE A 194 3.71 -14.68 -0.03
C ILE A 194 4.29 -14.12 1.26
N PHE A 195 3.46 -13.70 2.21
CA PHE A 195 3.90 -13.19 3.51
C PHE A 195 2.87 -13.48 4.60
N MET A 196 3.31 -13.36 5.84
CA MET A 196 2.45 -13.41 7.01
C MET A 196 2.87 -12.38 8.05
N THR A 197 1.99 -12.11 9.00
CA THR A 197 2.28 -11.31 10.20
C THR A 197 2.04 -12.13 11.45
N SER A 198 2.75 -11.83 12.53
CA SER A 198 2.59 -12.51 13.82
C SER A 198 2.71 -11.49 14.95
N ASP A 199 1.83 -11.56 15.94
CA ASP A 199 1.92 -10.72 17.12
C ASP A 199 3.20 -10.97 17.94
N LEU A 200 3.77 -12.18 17.85
CA LEU A 200 5.05 -12.51 18.48
C LEU A 200 6.24 -11.78 17.87
N VAL A 201 6.17 -11.46 16.56
CA VAL A 201 7.20 -10.67 15.88
C VAL A 201 6.93 -9.17 16.07
N GLY A 202 5.67 -8.80 16.10
CA GLY A 202 5.22 -7.43 16.27
C GLY A 202 4.52 -6.86 15.03
N LYS A 203 3.68 -5.85 15.26
CA LYS A 203 2.92 -5.17 14.21
C LYS A 203 3.84 -4.43 13.26
N GLY A 204 3.59 -4.58 11.96
CA GLY A 204 4.38 -3.91 10.93
C GLY A 204 5.72 -4.54 10.62
N MET A 205 5.94 -5.77 11.07
CA MET A 205 7.13 -6.56 10.77
C MET A 205 6.71 -7.85 10.04
N PRO A 206 6.53 -7.79 8.70
CA PRO A 206 6.07 -8.94 7.93
C PRO A 206 7.16 -10.00 7.83
N LEU A 207 6.72 -11.26 7.85
CA LEU A 207 7.56 -12.42 7.55
C LEU A 207 7.33 -12.81 6.09
N TRP A 208 8.34 -12.73 5.27
CA TRP A 208 8.32 -13.19 3.90
C TRP A 208 8.37 -14.72 3.86
N LEU A 209 7.32 -15.34 3.30
CA LEU A 209 7.26 -16.78 3.10
C LEU A 209 8.07 -17.21 1.85
N PRO A 210 8.32 -18.50 1.63
CA PRO A 210 9.14 -18.96 0.50
C PRO A 210 8.75 -18.36 -0.85
N ASN A 211 7.45 -18.31 -1.17
CA ASN A 211 6.99 -17.72 -2.43
C ASN A 211 7.29 -16.22 -2.51
N GLY A 212 7.10 -15.51 -1.42
CA GLY A 212 7.43 -14.08 -1.36
C GLY A 212 8.93 -13.81 -1.42
N ALA A 213 9.73 -14.65 -0.78
CA ALA A 213 11.19 -14.55 -0.83
C ALA A 213 11.72 -14.73 -2.27
N ILE A 214 11.12 -15.64 -3.05
CA ILE A 214 11.44 -15.81 -4.47
C ILE A 214 11.09 -14.53 -5.25
N ILE A 215 9.87 -14.00 -5.12
CA ILE A 215 9.44 -12.76 -5.80
C ILE A 215 10.40 -11.63 -5.47
N ARG A 216 10.67 -11.41 -4.19
CA ARG A 216 11.59 -10.37 -3.74
C ARG A 216 12.99 -10.56 -4.34
N LYS A 217 13.52 -11.77 -4.35
CA LYS A 217 14.84 -12.07 -4.93
C LYS A 217 14.90 -11.80 -6.42
N GLN A 218 13.83 -12.10 -7.17
CA GLN A 218 13.74 -11.77 -8.58
C GLN A 218 13.70 -10.25 -8.82
N LEU A 219 12.99 -9.49 -7.99
CA LEU A 219 12.98 -8.02 -8.03
C LEU A 219 14.37 -7.44 -7.72
N GLU A 220 15.05 -7.95 -6.69
CA GLU A 220 16.42 -7.56 -6.34
C GLU A 220 17.38 -7.82 -7.52
N ASN A 221 17.34 -9.02 -8.11
CA ASN A 221 18.21 -9.36 -9.25
C ASN A 221 17.91 -8.47 -10.47
N TYR A 222 16.63 -8.21 -10.74
CA TYR A 222 16.20 -7.35 -11.85
C TYR A 222 16.78 -5.95 -11.74
N ILE A 223 16.62 -5.29 -10.61
CA ILE A 223 17.08 -3.92 -10.45
C ILE A 223 18.60 -3.85 -10.32
N TYR A 224 19.23 -4.81 -9.64
CA TYR A 224 20.67 -4.91 -9.54
C TYR A 224 21.36 -4.96 -10.92
N GLU A 225 20.82 -5.75 -11.87
CA GLU A 225 21.37 -5.84 -13.21
C GLU A 225 21.28 -4.51 -13.98
N LYS A 226 20.17 -3.78 -13.84
CA LYS A 226 20.00 -2.45 -14.45
C LYS A 226 20.96 -1.44 -13.84
N GLU A 227 21.04 -1.38 -12.52
CA GLU A 227 21.91 -0.49 -11.76
C GLU A 227 23.39 -0.76 -12.06
N ARG A 228 23.83 -2.03 -12.06
CA ARG A 228 25.20 -2.40 -12.42
C ARG A 228 25.60 -1.91 -13.81
N LYS A 229 24.69 -2.02 -14.81
CA LYS A 229 24.94 -1.52 -16.16
C LYS A 229 25.06 0.01 -16.21
N MET A 230 24.49 0.71 -15.27
CA MET A 230 24.57 2.16 -15.11
C MET A 230 25.75 2.60 -14.22
N GLY A 231 26.58 1.66 -13.77
CA GLY A 231 27.77 1.94 -12.96
C GLY A 231 27.51 2.18 -11.48
N TYR A 232 26.41 1.63 -10.93
CA TYR A 232 26.18 1.64 -9.49
C TYR A 232 27.08 0.61 -8.79
N LEU A 233 27.63 1.01 -7.64
CA LEU A 233 28.43 0.19 -6.75
C LEU A 233 27.58 -0.20 -5.55
N HIS A 234 27.26 -1.49 -5.41
CA HIS A 234 26.46 -1.97 -4.30
C HIS A 234 27.28 -2.21 -3.05
N VAL A 235 26.74 -1.80 -1.91
CA VAL A 235 27.35 -1.95 -0.59
C VAL A 235 26.38 -2.63 0.38
N TYR A 236 26.88 -3.02 1.55
CA TYR A 236 26.10 -3.48 2.69
C TYR A 236 26.55 -2.70 3.92
N THR A 237 25.59 -2.13 4.64
CA THR A 237 25.84 -1.36 5.85
C THR A 237 25.02 -1.88 7.03
N PRO A 238 25.47 -1.66 8.27
CA PRO A 238 24.76 -2.16 9.47
C PRO A 238 23.36 -1.57 9.60
N CYS A 239 22.43 -2.37 10.15
CA CYS A 239 21.05 -1.92 10.45
C CYS A 239 20.97 -1.03 11.70
N VAL A 240 22.06 -0.80 12.38
CA VAL A 240 22.18 0.05 13.57
C VAL A 240 23.31 1.05 13.39
N GLY A 241 23.21 2.19 14.05
CA GLY A 241 24.26 3.19 14.14
C GLY A 241 24.22 3.87 15.48
N THR A 242 25.29 4.57 15.86
CA THR A 242 25.30 5.36 17.09
C THR A 242 24.37 6.57 16.95
N THR A 243 23.87 7.09 18.06
CA THR A 243 23.05 8.34 18.06
C THR A 243 23.83 9.51 17.46
N GLU A 244 25.15 9.55 17.60
CA GLU A 244 26.02 10.60 17.03
C GLU A 244 25.97 10.63 15.48
N LEU A 245 25.90 9.47 14.83
CA LEU A 245 25.74 9.41 13.38
C LEU A 245 24.47 10.14 12.91
N TYR A 246 23.38 9.96 13.63
CA TYR A 246 22.08 10.57 13.31
C TYR A 246 21.95 12.01 13.78
N LYS A 247 22.68 12.42 14.80
CA LYS A 247 22.86 13.84 15.19
C LYS A 247 23.66 14.57 14.12
N THR A 248 24.79 14.00 13.66
CA THR A 248 25.60 14.56 12.60
C THR A 248 24.78 14.80 11.33
N SER A 249 23.97 13.83 10.92
CA SER A 249 23.14 13.94 9.72
C SER A 249 21.90 14.82 9.91
N GLY A 250 21.49 15.13 11.14
CA GLY A 250 20.27 15.90 11.46
C GLY A 250 18.99 15.08 11.57
N HIS A 251 19.04 13.76 11.32
CA HIS A 251 17.86 12.91 11.49
C HIS A 251 17.38 12.89 12.95
N TRP A 252 18.26 13.02 13.91
CA TRP A 252 17.91 13.06 15.34
C TRP A 252 17.02 14.25 15.69
N ASP A 253 17.21 15.39 15.04
CA ASP A 253 16.46 16.61 15.33
C ASP A 253 15.14 16.67 14.56
N HIS A 254 15.12 16.20 13.29
CA HIS A 254 13.98 16.37 12.39
C HIS A 254 13.15 15.11 12.14
N TYR A 255 13.62 13.93 12.60
CA TYR A 255 12.96 12.65 12.31
C TYR A 255 12.80 11.73 13.53
N LYS A 256 13.16 12.21 14.73
CA LYS A 256 13.21 11.42 15.97
C LYS A 256 11.90 10.72 16.31
N GLU A 257 10.76 11.35 16.06
CA GLU A 257 9.44 10.78 16.34
C GLU A 257 9.15 9.52 15.52
N ASN A 258 9.79 9.38 14.37
CA ASN A 258 9.69 8.22 13.49
C ASN A 258 10.83 7.21 13.69
N MET A 259 11.68 7.39 14.68
CA MET A 259 12.76 6.46 15.02
C MET A 259 12.34 5.53 16.14
N PHE A 260 12.84 4.30 16.12
CA PHE A 260 12.74 3.42 17.29
C PHE A 260 13.53 4.00 18.45
N PRO A 261 13.11 3.73 19.72
CA PRO A 261 13.84 4.17 20.89
C PRO A 261 15.30 3.72 20.86
N MET A 262 16.20 4.55 21.37
CA MET A 262 17.60 4.19 21.48
C MET A 262 17.83 3.01 22.42
N MET A 263 18.87 2.24 22.11
CA MET A 263 19.38 1.13 22.91
C MET A 263 20.71 1.55 23.53
N LYS A 264 20.87 1.32 24.82
CA LYS A 264 22.15 1.52 25.50
C LYS A 264 22.87 0.20 25.60
N VAL A 265 24.10 0.15 25.07
CA VAL A 265 24.98 -1.03 25.13
C VAL A 265 26.33 -0.56 25.66
N ASP A 266 26.69 -0.99 26.86
CA ASP A 266 27.84 -0.49 27.59
C ASP A 266 27.80 1.04 27.75
N ASP A 267 28.77 1.76 27.22
CA ASP A 267 28.85 3.21 27.25
C ASP A 267 28.39 3.88 25.94
N GLU A 268 27.86 3.11 24.97
CA GLU A 268 27.41 3.61 23.68
C GLU A 268 25.88 3.60 23.56
N GLU A 269 25.36 4.55 22.81
CA GLU A 269 23.94 4.67 22.48
C GLU A 269 23.72 4.35 20.99
N PHE A 270 22.93 3.32 20.72
CA PHE A 270 22.59 2.87 19.37
C PHE A 270 21.12 3.12 19.05
N VAL A 271 20.83 3.25 17.75
CA VAL A 271 19.48 3.27 17.23
C VAL A 271 19.36 2.34 16.01
N LEU A 272 18.16 1.77 15.82
CA LEU A 272 17.83 1.16 14.54
C LEU A 272 17.76 2.25 13.49
N ARG A 273 18.42 2.05 12.35
CA ARG A 273 18.51 3.07 11.30
C ARG A 273 17.14 3.33 10.67
N PRO A 274 16.68 4.60 10.63
CA PRO A 274 15.46 4.98 9.91
C PRO A 274 15.71 5.13 8.41
N MET A 275 16.98 5.38 8.03
CA MET A 275 17.51 5.59 6.69
C MET A 275 19.00 5.25 6.68
N ASN A 276 19.50 4.76 5.54
CA ASN A 276 20.89 4.35 5.36
C ASN A 276 21.81 5.47 4.83
N CYS A 277 21.27 6.64 4.44
CA CYS A 277 22.04 7.74 3.87
C CYS A 277 23.29 8.14 4.70
N PRO A 278 23.26 8.25 6.05
CA PRO A 278 24.45 8.60 6.82
C PRO A 278 25.60 7.60 6.66
N HIS A 279 25.29 6.32 6.48
CA HIS A 279 26.30 5.29 6.26
C HIS A 279 27.01 5.47 4.90
N HIS A 280 26.25 5.83 3.84
CA HIS A 280 26.82 6.08 2.53
C HIS A 280 27.69 7.34 2.50
N MET A 281 27.36 8.37 3.31
CA MET A 281 28.23 9.54 3.49
C MET A 281 29.59 9.12 4.06
N LEU A 282 29.59 8.22 5.06
CA LEU A 282 30.86 7.70 5.64
C LEU A 282 31.64 6.84 4.66
N ILE A 283 30.98 6.05 3.81
CA ILE A 283 31.65 5.27 2.76
C ILE A 283 32.33 6.20 1.76
N TYR A 284 31.65 7.26 1.31
CA TYR A 284 32.26 8.26 0.45
C TYR A 284 33.45 8.96 1.13
N ALA A 285 33.30 9.32 2.40
CA ALA A 285 34.35 10.02 3.15
C ALA A 285 35.62 9.17 3.42
N ASN A 286 35.55 7.85 3.21
CA ASN A 286 36.68 6.95 3.43
C ASN A 286 37.86 7.18 2.49
N ASP A 287 37.62 7.75 1.31
CA ASP A 287 38.60 7.95 0.28
C ASP A 287 38.70 9.42 -0.16
N LEU A 288 39.83 9.77 -0.75
CA LEU A 288 40.02 11.08 -1.39
C LEU A 288 39.52 11.02 -2.82
N HIS A 289 38.69 11.97 -3.20
CA HIS A 289 38.06 12.03 -4.52
C HIS A 289 38.50 13.27 -5.30
N SER A 290 38.53 13.14 -6.61
CA SER A 290 38.67 14.26 -7.54
C SER A 290 37.42 14.40 -8.42
N TYR A 291 37.23 15.52 -9.06
CA TYR A 291 36.14 15.72 -10.02
C TYR A 291 36.05 14.63 -11.12
N ARG A 292 37.18 13.93 -11.41
CA ARG A 292 37.25 12.84 -12.40
C ARG A 292 36.61 11.55 -11.92
N ASP A 293 36.55 11.37 -10.61
CA ASP A 293 35.96 10.17 -9.99
C ASP A 293 34.44 10.27 -9.92
N LEU A 294 33.90 11.49 -9.97
CA LEU A 294 32.45 11.76 -9.93
C LEU A 294 31.81 11.62 -11.32
N PRO A 295 30.62 11.09 -11.46
CA PRO A 295 29.70 10.71 -10.37
C PRO A 295 30.03 9.34 -9.73
N ILE A 296 29.97 9.26 -8.40
CA ILE A 296 30.02 8.00 -7.66
C ILE A 296 28.60 7.63 -7.26
N ARG A 297 28.16 6.41 -7.61
CA ARG A 297 26.80 5.93 -7.36
C ARG A 297 26.84 4.75 -6.42
N ILE A 298 26.47 4.94 -5.14
CA ILE A 298 26.47 3.90 -4.12
C ILE A 298 25.02 3.42 -3.93
N GLY A 299 24.76 2.14 -4.20
CA GLY A 299 23.46 1.50 -4.06
C GLY A 299 23.43 0.48 -2.92
N GLU A 300 22.28 0.31 -2.30
CA GLU A 300 22.06 -0.70 -1.26
C GLU A 300 20.60 -1.17 -1.28
N PHE A 301 20.37 -2.46 -1.09
CA PHE A 301 19.07 -2.97 -0.67
C PHE A 301 19.01 -2.84 0.85
N ALA A 302 18.61 -1.64 1.28
CA ALA A 302 18.76 -1.20 2.66
C ALA A 302 17.59 -1.63 3.53
N THR A 303 17.87 -2.38 4.60
CA THR A 303 16.85 -2.66 5.61
C THR A 303 16.79 -1.51 6.61
N ASP A 304 15.67 -0.78 6.61
CA ASP A 304 15.41 0.38 7.46
C ASP A 304 14.24 0.13 8.40
N PHE A 305 14.20 0.90 9.51
CA PHE A 305 13.22 0.74 10.57
C PHE A 305 12.56 2.07 10.90
N ARG A 306 11.23 2.15 10.77
CA ARG A 306 10.47 3.36 11.09
C ARG A 306 9.38 3.07 12.12
N TYR A 307 9.31 3.90 13.13
CA TYR A 307 8.29 3.77 14.18
C TYR A 307 6.96 4.32 13.66
N GLU A 308 6.26 3.49 12.89
CA GLU A 308 4.92 3.79 12.40
C GLU A 308 3.88 3.56 13.50
N ALA A 309 2.88 4.44 13.62
CA ALA A 309 1.77 4.25 14.54
C ALA A 309 1.03 2.94 14.24
N SER A 310 0.59 2.23 15.30
CA SER A 310 -0.06 0.91 15.15
C SER A 310 -1.30 0.92 14.25
N GLY A 311 -2.04 2.05 14.18
CA GLY A 311 -3.19 2.21 13.30
C GLY A 311 -2.86 2.52 11.85
N ALA A 312 -1.61 2.93 11.56
CA ALA A 312 -1.16 3.26 10.22
C ALA A 312 -0.56 2.04 9.48
N VAL A 313 -0.19 0.99 10.21
CA VAL A 313 0.42 -0.21 9.62
C VAL A 313 -0.60 -1.01 8.81
N LYS A 314 -0.21 -1.40 7.56
CA LYS A 314 -1.11 -2.08 6.63
C LYS A 314 -0.34 -3.07 5.74
N GLY A 315 -0.39 -4.35 6.07
CA GLY A 315 0.23 -5.45 5.29
C GLY A 315 1.68 -5.18 4.92
N LEU A 316 2.01 -5.20 3.62
CA LEU A 316 3.30 -4.80 3.05
C LEU A 316 3.32 -3.33 2.58
N GLU A 317 2.16 -2.67 2.49
CA GLU A 317 2.05 -1.29 1.99
C GLU A 317 2.70 -0.29 2.96
N ARG A 318 2.49 -0.49 4.28
CA ARG A 318 3.07 0.35 5.32
C ARG A 318 3.55 -0.50 6.50
N VAL A 319 4.85 -0.57 6.65
CA VAL A 319 5.55 -1.47 7.57
C VAL A 319 6.51 -0.71 8.48
N ARG A 320 6.91 -1.32 9.58
CA ARG A 320 7.93 -0.78 10.50
C ARG A 320 9.34 -1.25 10.19
N SER A 321 9.49 -2.41 9.55
CA SER A 321 10.73 -2.93 9.01
C SER A 321 10.55 -3.12 7.51
N MET A 322 11.36 -2.45 6.71
CA MET A 322 11.26 -2.41 5.25
C MET A 322 12.62 -2.60 4.60
N CYS A 323 12.63 -3.02 3.35
CA CYS A 323 13.83 -3.01 2.54
C CYS A 323 13.68 -2.04 1.39
N GLN A 324 14.52 -1.01 1.34
CA GLN A 324 14.51 0.00 0.28
C GLN A 324 15.49 -0.36 -0.84
N ASN A 325 15.09 -0.12 -2.09
CA ASN A 325 16.00 -0.07 -3.21
C ASN A 325 16.61 1.33 -3.28
N ASP A 326 17.59 1.59 -2.43
CA ASP A 326 18.12 2.92 -2.21
C ASP A 326 19.49 3.12 -2.86
N ALA A 327 19.78 4.35 -3.25
CA ALA A 327 21.12 4.76 -3.64
C ALA A 327 21.35 6.26 -3.46
N HIS A 328 22.64 6.59 -3.31
CA HIS A 328 23.16 7.95 -3.16
C HIS A 328 24.21 8.20 -4.25
N LEU A 329 23.95 9.22 -5.08
CA LEU A 329 24.82 9.60 -6.16
C LEU A 329 25.56 10.87 -5.75
N PHE A 330 26.86 10.79 -5.61
CA PHE A 330 27.73 11.92 -5.31
C PHE A 330 28.16 12.55 -6.62
N VAL A 331 27.80 13.82 -6.84
CA VAL A 331 27.94 14.51 -8.11
C VAL A 331 28.53 15.91 -7.94
N THR A 332 29.13 16.44 -9.00
CA THR A 332 29.42 17.88 -9.04
C THR A 332 28.13 18.66 -9.37
N PRO A 333 28.06 19.98 -9.07
CA PRO A 333 26.89 20.79 -9.43
C PRO A 333 26.52 20.72 -10.93
N GLU A 334 27.53 20.60 -11.81
CA GLU A 334 27.31 20.51 -13.25
C GLU A 334 26.72 19.16 -13.69
N GLN A 335 26.94 18.10 -12.91
CA GLN A 335 26.45 16.76 -13.19
C GLN A 335 25.01 16.50 -12.73
N ILE A 336 24.46 17.37 -11.88
CA ILE A 336 23.11 17.19 -11.29
C ILE A 336 22.08 16.88 -12.37
N LYS A 337 21.99 17.71 -13.39
CA LYS A 337 21.00 17.62 -14.46
C LYS A 337 21.06 16.29 -15.19
N GLU A 338 22.25 15.88 -15.59
CA GLU A 338 22.45 14.65 -16.36
C GLU A 338 22.17 13.39 -15.51
N GLU A 339 22.63 13.36 -14.27
CA GLU A 339 22.41 12.23 -13.37
C GLU A 339 20.94 12.13 -12.93
N PHE A 340 20.28 13.26 -12.69
CA PHE A 340 18.87 13.27 -12.37
C PHE A 340 18.02 12.75 -13.55
N LYS A 341 18.34 13.14 -14.78
CA LYS A 341 17.72 12.59 -15.99
C LYS A 341 17.88 11.08 -16.10
N LYS A 342 19.07 10.54 -15.79
CA LYS A 342 19.32 9.09 -15.79
C LYS A 342 18.46 8.37 -14.76
N VAL A 343 18.27 8.94 -13.56
CA VAL A 343 17.40 8.38 -12.54
C VAL A 343 15.94 8.34 -13.01
N VAL A 344 15.42 9.44 -13.56
CA VAL A 344 14.06 9.50 -14.11
C VAL A 344 13.90 8.50 -15.25
N SER A 345 14.88 8.40 -16.17
CA SER A 345 14.87 7.38 -17.22
C SER A 345 14.81 5.97 -16.67
N LEU A 346 15.56 5.66 -15.61
CA LEU A 346 15.54 4.34 -14.99
C LEU A 346 14.17 4.03 -14.39
N ILE A 347 13.53 5.00 -13.72
CA ILE A 347 12.18 4.86 -13.17
C ILE A 347 11.19 4.52 -14.29
N LEU A 348 11.21 5.30 -15.38
CA LEU A 348 10.30 5.13 -16.52
C LEU A 348 10.53 3.80 -17.25
N ASP A 349 11.77 3.38 -17.37
CA ASP A 349 12.13 2.09 -17.98
C ASP A 349 11.60 0.91 -17.13
N VAL A 350 11.73 1.00 -15.82
CA VAL A 350 11.14 0.04 -14.88
C VAL A 350 9.62 0.01 -15.01
N TYR A 351 8.95 1.16 -14.98
CA TYR A 351 7.49 1.23 -15.09
C TYR A 351 6.99 0.64 -16.41
N LYS A 352 7.72 0.86 -17.49
CA LYS A 352 7.44 0.24 -18.79
C LYS A 352 7.56 -1.29 -18.73
N ASP A 353 8.61 -1.82 -18.13
CA ASP A 353 8.85 -3.27 -18.02
C ASP A 353 7.74 -3.96 -17.18
N PHE A 354 7.21 -3.27 -16.15
CA PHE A 354 6.10 -3.76 -15.33
C PHE A 354 4.72 -3.43 -15.91
N GLY A 355 4.65 -2.63 -16.99
CA GLY A 355 3.39 -2.27 -17.64
C GLY A 355 2.59 -1.19 -16.92
N PHE A 356 3.20 -0.42 -16.01
CA PHE A 356 2.53 0.68 -15.32
C PHE A 356 2.27 1.84 -16.27
N LYS A 357 1.01 2.25 -16.39
CA LYS A 357 0.59 3.30 -17.34
C LYS A 357 0.05 4.56 -16.66
N ASN A 358 -0.52 4.39 -15.47
CA ASN A 358 -1.20 5.45 -14.73
C ASN A 358 -0.27 5.96 -13.61
N TYR A 359 0.62 6.88 -13.96
CA TYR A 359 1.51 7.55 -13.00
C TYR A 359 1.56 9.05 -13.26
N SER A 360 1.88 9.81 -12.24
CA SER A 360 2.05 11.25 -12.26
C SER A 360 3.31 11.65 -11.51
N PHE A 361 3.86 12.82 -11.86
CA PHE A 361 4.99 13.40 -11.16
C PHE A 361 4.53 14.49 -10.19
N ARG A 362 5.08 14.47 -8.98
CA ARG A 362 4.90 15.51 -7.97
C ARG A 362 6.25 16.05 -7.56
N LEU A 363 6.46 17.35 -7.79
CA LEU A 363 7.61 18.08 -7.30
C LEU A 363 7.28 18.63 -5.91
N SER A 364 7.87 18.04 -4.89
CA SER A 364 7.67 18.39 -3.50
C SER A 364 8.70 19.43 -3.08
N LEU A 365 8.21 20.61 -2.72
CA LEU A 365 8.98 21.80 -2.40
C LEU A 365 8.92 22.09 -0.89
N ARG A 366 9.86 22.89 -0.39
CA ARG A 366 9.79 23.37 0.99
C ARG A 366 8.60 24.33 1.17
N ASP A 367 8.18 24.50 2.42
CA ASP A 367 7.44 25.67 2.86
C ASP A 367 8.45 26.69 3.42
N PRO A 368 8.65 27.86 2.80
CA PRO A 368 9.62 28.85 3.27
C PRO A 368 9.33 29.40 4.67
N GLU A 369 8.07 29.31 5.13
CA GLU A 369 7.65 29.78 6.46
C GLU A 369 7.92 28.73 7.55
N ASP A 370 8.09 27.45 7.22
CA ASP A 370 8.36 26.37 8.17
C ASP A 370 9.86 26.17 8.39
N LYS A 371 10.45 27.05 9.21
CA LYS A 371 11.88 27.01 9.54
C LYS A 371 12.25 25.94 10.59
N GLU A 372 11.27 25.29 11.21
CA GLU A 372 11.53 24.18 12.12
C GLU A 372 11.79 22.89 11.35
N LYS A 373 11.06 22.67 10.26
CA LYS A 373 11.18 21.47 9.41
C LYS A 373 12.34 21.57 8.43
N TYR A 374 12.56 22.73 7.82
CA TYR A 374 13.50 22.89 6.72
C TYR A 374 14.76 23.63 7.12
N PHE A 375 15.88 23.22 6.54
CA PHE A 375 17.16 23.88 6.74
C PHE A 375 17.12 25.34 6.24
N ASP A 376 17.64 26.27 7.05
CA ASP A 376 17.58 27.72 6.79
C ASP A 376 18.72 28.17 5.85
N ASP A 377 18.54 27.95 4.55
CA ASP A 377 19.45 28.39 3.46
C ASP A 377 18.62 28.61 2.18
N ASP A 378 18.06 29.81 2.04
CA ASP A 378 17.16 30.15 0.93
C ASP A 378 17.83 30.04 -0.44
N GLU A 379 19.11 30.40 -0.54
CA GLU A 379 19.86 30.33 -1.80
C GLU A 379 20.04 28.88 -2.26
N MET A 380 20.38 27.99 -1.34
CA MET A 380 20.49 26.56 -1.60
C MET A 380 19.15 25.98 -2.06
N TRP A 381 18.06 26.26 -1.35
CA TRP A 381 16.74 25.76 -1.68
C TRP A 381 16.26 26.23 -3.04
N ASN A 382 16.36 27.53 -3.33
CA ASN A 382 15.95 28.09 -4.61
C ASN A 382 16.76 27.46 -5.75
N THR A 383 18.07 27.32 -5.58
CA THR A 383 18.94 26.68 -6.56
C THR A 383 18.54 25.22 -6.80
N ALA A 384 18.26 24.46 -5.74
CA ALA A 384 17.88 23.06 -5.85
C ALA A 384 16.51 22.89 -6.52
N GLU A 385 15.51 23.67 -6.12
CA GLU A 385 14.17 23.63 -6.69
C GLU A 385 14.15 24.02 -8.17
N ASP A 386 14.87 25.08 -8.54
CA ASP A 386 14.97 25.53 -9.93
C ASP A 386 15.67 24.49 -10.83
N LYS A 387 16.71 23.82 -10.32
CA LYS A 387 17.37 22.73 -11.03
C LYS A 387 16.42 21.58 -11.32
N LEU A 388 15.57 21.20 -10.36
CA LEU A 388 14.57 20.14 -10.57
C LEU A 388 13.49 20.56 -11.57
N ARG A 389 12.99 21.80 -11.50
CA ARG A 389 12.05 22.36 -12.48
C ARG A 389 12.65 22.34 -13.90
N GLU A 390 13.90 22.78 -14.04
CA GLU A 390 14.63 22.79 -15.31
C GLU A 390 14.67 21.38 -15.92
N VAL A 391 15.06 20.37 -15.13
CA VAL A 391 15.15 18.98 -15.60
C VAL A 391 13.77 18.45 -16.04
N LEU A 392 12.73 18.66 -15.23
CA LEU A 392 11.39 18.15 -15.53
C LEU A 392 10.81 18.81 -16.79
N ASN A 393 10.99 20.12 -16.95
CA ASN A 393 10.55 20.86 -18.13
C ASN A 393 11.27 20.38 -19.40
N GLU A 394 12.58 20.16 -19.35
CA GLU A 394 13.34 19.65 -20.49
C GLU A 394 12.98 18.21 -20.84
N TYR A 395 12.59 17.40 -19.84
CA TYR A 395 12.11 16.04 -20.06
C TYR A 395 10.70 15.99 -20.65
N GLY A 396 10.00 17.13 -20.62
CA GLY A 396 8.60 17.23 -21.07
C GLY A 396 7.62 16.53 -20.15
N CYS A 397 7.98 16.31 -18.88
CA CYS A 397 7.10 15.72 -17.89
C CYS A 397 6.10 16.75 -17.37
N SER A 398 4.81 16.42 -17.40
CA SER A 398 3.81 17.17 -16.64
C SER A 398 3.91 16.80 -15.16
N TYR A 399 4.01 17.79 -14.28
CA TYR A 399 4.10 17.57 -12.83
C TYR A 399 3.24 18.57 -12.06
N LYS A 400 2.92 18.21 -10.81
CA LYS A 400 2.25 19.09 -9.85
C LYS A 400 3.27 19.52 -8.79
N GLU A 401 3.25 20.78 -8.39
CA GLU A 401 4.04 21.24 -7.25
C GLU A 401 3.24 21.09 -5.95
N ALA A 402 3.92 20.62 -4.90
CA ALA A 402 3.37 20.47 -3.56
C ALA A 402 4.29 21.14 -2.54
N ILE A 403 3.82 22.26 -2.00
CA ILE A 403 4.57 23.04 -0.99
C ILE A 403 4.43 22.35 0.36
N GLY A 404 5.52 22.31 1.13
CA GLY A 404 5.55 21.70 2.46
C GLY A 404 5.83 20.19 2.48
N GLU A 405 5.98 19.56 1.31
CA GLU A 405 6.15 18.10 1.15
C GLU A 405 7.61 17.65 0.92
N ALA A 406 8.56 18.60 0.81
CA ALA A 406 9.98 18.29 0.65
C ALA A 406 10.57 17.53 1.86
N ALA A 407 11.70 16.86 1.65
CA ALA A 407 12.54 16.38 2.74
C ALA A 407 13.20 17.56 3.48
N PHE A 408 13.59 17.38 4.73
CA PHE A 408 14.22 18.47 5.50
C PHE A 408 15.56 18.95 4.90
N TYR A 409 16.20 18.12 4.11
CA TYR A 409 17.51 18.36 3.48
C TYR A 409 17.46 18.79 2.00
N GLY A 410 16.27 18.75 1.36
CA GLY A 410 16.17 19.17 -0.04
C GLY A 410 14.84 18.83 -0.72
N PRO A 411 14.59 19.40 -1.90
CA PRO A 411 13.40 19.14 -2.69
C PRO A 411 13.43 17.73 -3.29
N LYS A 412 12.26 17.19 -3.60
CA LYS A 412 12.14 15.84 -4.12
C LYS A 412 11.13 15.74 -5.26
N LEU A 413 11.44 14.86 -6.20
CA LEU A 413 10.50 14.35 -7.18
C LEU A 413 9.93 13.04 -6.68
N ASP A 414 8.62 13.00 -6.47
CA ASP A 414 7.88 11.79 -6.18
C ASP A 414 7.16 11.31 -7.45
N VAL A 415 7.21 10.01 -7.72
CA VAL A 415 6.42 9.41 -8.79
C VAL A 415 5.27 8.64 -8.16
N GLU A 416 4.08 9.18 -8.36
CA GLU A 416 2.84 8.64 -7.83
C GLU A 416 2.19 7.74 -8.86
N VAL A 417 1.81 6.55 -8.43
CA VAL A 417 1.11 5.57 -9.26
C VAL A 417 -0.31 5.46 -8.75
N LYS A 418 -1.26 5.52 -9.68
CA LYS A 418 -2.67 5.30 -9.35
C LYS A 418 -2.96 3.81 -9.45
N PRO A 419 -3.18 3.11 -8.32
CA PRO A 419 -3.57 1.71 -8.35
C PRO A 419 -4.94 1.53 -9.00
N ALA A 420 -5.26 0.30 -9.39
CA ALA A 420 -6.58 -0.04 -9.93
C ALA A 420 -7.72 0.27 -8.94
N VAL A 421 -7.43 0.24 -7.64
CA VAL A 421 -8.36 0.60 -6.56
C VAL A 421 -7.59 1.31 -5.44
N GLY A 422 -8.12 2.41 -4.94
CA GLY A 422 -7.54 3.18 -3.84
C GLY A 422 -6.92 4.51 -4.26
N PRO A 423 -6.30 5.24 -3.32
CA PRO A 423 -5.63 6.51 -3.58
C PRO A 423 -4.31 6.33 -4.34
N GLU A 424 -3.78 7.41 -4.86
CA GLU A 424 -2.43 7.44 -5.45
C GLU A 424 -1.39 7.05 -4.38
N VAL A 425 -0.35 6.32 -4.81
CA VAL A 425 0.72 5.82 -3.94
C VAL A 425 2.07 6.20 -4.53
N THR A 426 2.92 6.83 -3.73
CA THR A 426 4.31 7.09 -4.11
C THR A 426 5.09 5.79 -4.12
N LEU A 427 5.58 5.38 -5.29
CA LEU A 427 6.45 4.21 -5.46
C LEU A 427 7.90 4.60 -5.61
N SER A 428 8.20 5.59 -6.44
CA SER A 428 9.59 6.00 -6.71
C SER A 428 9.84 7.43 -6.25
N THR A 429 11.09 7.72 -5.87
CA THR A 429 11.48 9.06 -5.43
C THR A 429 12.89 9.38 -5.88
N CYS A 430 13.15 10.66 -6.15
CA CYS A 430 14.46 11.21 -6.44
C CYS A 430 14.59 12.57 -5.75
N GLN A 431 15.62 12.75 -4.92
CA GLN A 431 15.75 13.88 -4.02
C GLN A 431 17.13 14.52 -4.18
N LEU A 432 17.19 15.84 -4.08
CA LEU A 432 18.44 16.58 -4.20
C LEU A 432 18.85 17.08 -2.81
N ASP A 433 20.07 16.81 -2.41
CA ASP A 433 20.58 17.08 -1.07
C ASP A 433 21.91 17.85 -1.12
N PHE A 434 21.89 19.05 -0.58
CA PHE A 434 23.05 19.90 -0.38
C PHE A 434 23.48 19.97 1.11
N LEU A 435 22.70 19.40 2.01
CA LEU A 435 22.89 19.53 3.46
C LEU A 435 23.80 18.45 4.05
N LEU A 436 23.48 17.16 3.81
CA LEU A 436 24.24 16.06 4.38
C LEU A 436 25.71 16.08 3.97
N PRO A 437 26.06 16.35 2.69
CA PRO A 437 27.48 16.45 2.29
C PRO A 437 28.24 17.51 3.10
N ARG A 438 27.62 18.63 3.42
CA ARG A 438 28.23 19.68 4.27
C ARG A 438 28.37 19.22 5.70
N ARG A 439 27.35 18.58 6.29
CA ARG A 439 27.35 18.09 7.66
C ARG A 439 28.41 17.00 7.92
N PHE A 440 28.71 16.19 6.90
CA PHE A 440 29.75 15.16 6.94
C PHE A 440 31.11 15.64 6.43
N ASP A 441 31.28 16.96 6.13
CA ASP A 441 32.50 17.56 5.54
C ASP A 441 33.01 16.80 4.31
N LEU A 442 32.09 16.32 3.47
CA LEU A 442 32.45 15.60 2.25
C LEU A 442 33.08 16.53 1.23
N SER A 443 34.08 16.04 0.50
CA SER A 443 34.76 16.85 -0.48
C SER A 443 35.34 16.09 -1.65
N TYR A 444 35.59 16.81 -2.71
CA TYR A 444 36.38 16.39 -3.86
C TYR A 444 37.33 17.52 -4.28
N ILE A 445 38.41 17.18 -4.98
CA ILE A 445 39.32 18.17 -5.56
C ILE A 445 38.83 18.49 -6.98
N ASP A 446 38.51 19.77 -7.20
CA ASP A 446 38.06 20.27 -8.51
C ASP A 446 39.22 20.52 -9.48
N LYS A 447 38.87 20.89 -10.72
CA LYS A 447 39.84 21.13 -11.84
C LYS A 447 40.88 22.19 -11.52
N ASP A 448 40.51 23.18 -10.72
CA ASP A 448 41.38 24.27 -10.28
C ASP A 448 42.24 23.92 -9.05
N GLY A 449 42.13 22.67 -8.55
CA GLY A 449 42.84 22.23 -7.36
C GLY A 449 42.16 22.62 -6.05
N SER A 450 41.01 23.31 -6.07
CA SER A 450 40.25 23.67 -4.86
C SER A 450 39.45 22.49 -4.32
N LYS A 451 39.28 22.48 -3.00
CA LYS A 451 38.40 21.53 -2.30
C LYS A 451 36.95 22.02 -2.41
N LYS A 452 36.05 21.22 -2.97
CA LYS A 452 34.63 21.52 -3.11
C LYS A 452 33.76 20.42 -2.47
N THR A 453 32.57 20.78 -2.03
CA THR A 453 31.58 19.83 -1.49
C THR A 453 30.74 19.26 -2.62
N PRO A 454 30.59 17.92 -2.73
CA PRO A 454 29.68 17.30 -3.69
C PRO A 454 28.23 17.59 -3.35
N VAL A 455 27.35 17.43 -4.34
CA VAL A 455 25.90 17.36 -4.14
C VAL A 455 25.50 15.89 -4.13
N VAL A 456 24.48 15.52 -3.36
CA VAL A 456 23.99 14.15 -3.33
C VAL A 456 22.59 14.05 -3.93
N ILE A 457 22.39 13.07 -4.80
CA ILE A 457 21.08 12.68 -5.29
C ILE A 457 20.69 11.38 -4.58
N HIS A 458 19.65 11.44 -3.75
CA HIS A 458 19.03 10.26 -3.14
C HIS A 458 17.99 9.72 -4.12
N ARG A 459 17.91 8.41 -4.31
CA ARG A 459 16.86 7.84 -5.14
C ARG A 459 16.43 6.45 -4.65
N ALA A 460 15.16 6.18 -4.81
CA ALA A 460 14.59 4.85 -4.65
C ALA A 460 13.71 4.52 -5.87
N ILE A 461 14.09 3.51 -6.65
CA ILE A 461 13.39 3.17 -7.89
C ILE A 461 12.11 2.38 -7.56
N PHE A 462 12.21 1.33 -6.77
CA PHE A 462 11.07 0.58 -6.24
C PHE A 462 10.47 1.21 -4.97
N GLY A 463 11.08 2.27 -4.43
CA GLY A 463 10.83 2.66 -3.06
C GLY A 463 11.22 1.52 -2.13
N THR A 464 10.28 0.92 -1.42
CA THR A 464 10.52 -0.31 -0.66
C THR A 464 10.06 -1.54 -1.46
N PHE A 465 10.81 -2.64 -1.41
CA PHE A 465 10.38 -3.92 -2.00
C PHE A 465 9.04 -4.39 -1.41
N ASP A 466 8.78 -4.04 -0.16
CA ASP A 466 7.54 -4.36 0.55
C ASP A 466 6.33 -3.69 -0.14
N ARG A 467 6.34 -2.36 -0.25
CA ARG A 467 5.26 -1.59 -0.87
C ARG A 467 5.13 -1.89 -2.36
N PHE A 468 6.25 -2.03 -3.07
CA PHE A 468 6.23 -2.37 -4.49
C PHE A 468 5.58 -3.73 -4.75
N THR A 469 5.89 -4.73 -3.91
CA THR A 469 5.26 -6.06 -4.02
C THR A 469 3.77 -5.99 -3.67
N ALA A 470 3.37 -5.22 -2.65
CA ALA A 470 1.95 -5.00 -2.35
C ALA A 470 1.21 -4.41 -3.56
N PHE A 471 1.75 -3.33 -4.13
CA PHE A 471 1.20 -2.69 -5.31
C PHE A 471 1.12 -3.67 -6.50
N LEU A 472 2.18 -4.42 -6.76
CA LEU A 472 2.21 -5.39 -7.84
C LEU A 472 1.17 -6.52 -7.66
N MET A 473 0.98 -7.01 -6.42
CA MET A 473 -0.08 -7.97 -6.10
C MET A 473 -1.47 -7.40 -6.42
N GLU A 474 -1.71 -6.15 -6.05
CA GLU A 474 -3.00 -5.48 -6.27
C GLU A 474 -3.26 -5.22 -7.76
N GLU A 475 -2.25 -4.76 -8.51
CA GLU A 475 -2.37 -4.53 -9.95
C GLU A 475 -2.63 -5.82 -10.73
N THR A 476 -1.90 -6.88 -10.43
CA THR A 476 -1.99 -8.15 -11.14
C THR A 476 -3.03 -9.11 -10.56
N LYS A 477 -3.68 -8.77 -9.46
CA LYS A 477 -4.47 -9.71 -8.64
C LYS A 477 -3.67 -10.96 -8.27
N GLY A 478 -2.35 -10.85 -8.14
CA GLY A 478 -1.43 -11.94 -7.86
C GLY A 478 -1.07 -12.83 -9.06
N ALA A 479 -1.54 -12.52 -10.27
CA ALA A 479 -1.09 -13.16 -11.51
C ALA A 479 0.19 -12.46 -12.01
N PHE A 480 1.30 -12.74 -11.37
CA PHE A 480 2.59 -12.10 -11.68
C PHE A 480 3.09 -12.41 -13.10
N PRO A 481 3.94 -11.54 -13.67
CA PRO A 481 4.73 -11.86 -14.85
C PRO A 481 5.46 -13.21 -14.72
N LEU A 482 5.58 -13.94 -15.81
CA LEU A 482 6.18 -15.28 -15.85
C LEU A 482 7.49 -15.37 -15.06
N TRP A 483 8.42 -14.45 -15.31
CA TRP A 483 9.76 -14.42 -14.69
C TRP A 483 9.77 -14.08 -13.20
N LEU A 484 8.68 -13.54 -12.64
CA LEU A 484 8.52 -13.23 -11.21
C LEU A 484 7.82 -14.35 -10.43
N CYS A 485 7.09 -15.23 -11.09
CA CYS A 485 6.31 -16.26 -10.42
C CYS A 485 7.17 -17.18 -9.57
N PRO A 486 6.75 -17.53 -8.34
CA PRO A 486 7.44 -18.55 -7.54
C PRO A 486 7.57 -19.89 -8.25
N THR A 487 6.54 -20.29 -9.00
CA THR A 487 6.54 -21.44 -9.91
C THR A 487 6.25 -20.91 -11.30
N GLU A 488 7.23 -20.97 -12.21
CA GLU A 488 7.08 -20.50 -13.58
C GLU A 488 6.34 -21.53 -14.43
N VAL A 489 6.60 -22.82 -14.17
CA VAL A 489 5.99 -23.94 -14.87
C VAL A 489 5.51 -24.98 -13.88
N ASN A 490 4.25 -25.41 -14.01
CA ASN A 490 3.70 -26.53 -13.26
C ASN A 490 3.44 -27.71 -14.21
N ILE A 491 4.05 -28.87 -13.95
CA ILE A 491 3.92 -30.07 -14.77
C ILE A 491 2.92 -31.02 -14.13
N ILE A 492 1.94 -31.47 -14.90
CA ILE A 492 0.92 -32.42 -14.47
C ILE A 492 0.91 -33.62 -15.40
N PRO A 493 1.42 -34.80 -15.00
CA PRO A 493 1.18 -36.05 -15.72
C PRO A 493 -0.30 -36.43 -15.58
N VAL A 494 -0.92 -36.80 -16.71
CA VAL A 494 -2.34 -37.22 -16.75
C VAL A 494 -2.56 -38.51 -15.95
N ASN A 495 -1.62 -39.43 -16.03
CA ASN A 495 -1.56 -40.66 -15.24
C ASN A 495 -0.10 -40.96 -14.86
N ASN A 496 0.16 -41.14 -13.57
CA ASN A 496 1.50 -41.35 -13.08
C ASN A 496 2.12 -42.69 -13.54
N ASP A 497 1.31 -43.72 -13.70
CA ASP A 497 1.82 -45.05 -14.11
C ASP A 497 2.42 -45.04 -15.52
N TYR A 498 1.93 -44.17 -16.40
CA TYR A 498 2.32 -44.12 -17.80
C TYR A 498 3.10 -42.88 -18.22
N HIS A 499 2.90 -41.73 -17.54
CA HIS A 499 3.43 -40.44 -18.01
C HIS A 499 4.46 -39.82 -17.07
N LEU A 500 4.65 -40.39 -15.85
CA LEU A 500 5.53 -39.79 -14.85
C LEU A 500 6.99 -39.73 -15.29
N GLU A 501 7.47 -40.73 -15.98
CA GLU A 501 8.88 -40.75 -16.40
C GLU A 501 9.17 -39.66 -17.45
N TYR A 502 8.27 -39.47 -18.42
CA TYR A 502 8.37 -38.36 -19.37
C TYR A 502 8.23 -36.99 -18.66
N ALA A 503 7.32 -36.89 -17.70
CA ALA A 503 7.16 -35.66 -16.91
C ALA A 503 8.43 -35.31 -16.09
N LYS A 504 9.14 -36.31 -15.55
CA LYS A 504 10.43 -36.13 -14.87
C LYS A 504 11.53 -35.73 -15.85
N GLU A 505 11.56 -36.25 -17.05
CA GLU A 505 12.50 -35.83 -18.09
C GLU A 505 12.28 -34.36 -18.42
N VAL A 506 11.03 -33.95 -18.71
CA VAL A 506 10.67 -32.55 -18.98
C VAL A 506 10.98 -31.64 -17.77
N TYR A 507 10.70 -32.12 -16.55
CA TYR A 507 11.05 -31.40 -15.33
C TYR A 507 12.56 -31.12 -15.28
N LYS A 508 13.38 -32.14 -15.50
CA LYS A 508 14.85 -32.00 -15.47
C LYS A 508 15.34 -31.04 -16.55
N ASP A 509 14.84 -31.16 -17.77
CA ASP A 509 15.23 -30.26 -18.87
C ASP A 509 14.94 -28.79 -18.57
N ILE A 510 13.86 -28.50 -17.83
CA ILE A 510 13.47 -27.15 -17.44
C ILE A 510 14.27 -26.69 -16.20
N ASP A 511 14.45 -27.54 -15.19
CA ASP A 511 15.18 -27.24 -13.97
C ASP A 511 16.68 -26.98 -14.22
N ASP A 512 17.30 -27.76 -15.13
CA ASP A 512 18.70 -27.58 -15.58
C ASP A 512 18.95 -26.18 -16.21
N MET A 513 17.91 -25.47 -16.62
CA MET A 513 17.99 -24.09 -17.09
C MET A 513 17.78 -23.03 -15.99
N ASN A 514 17.71 -23.42 -14.73
CA ASN A 514 17.38 -22.57 -13.58
C ASN A 514 15.97 -21.92 -13.70
N ILE A 515 15.02 -22.59 -14.31
CA ILE A 515 13.62 -22.20 -14.37
C ILE A 515 12.87 -22.88 -13.23
N ARG A 516 12.09 -22.11 -12.47
CA ARG A 516 11.35 -22.62 -11.29
C ARG A 516 10.17 -23.48 -11.74
N VAL A 517 10.36 -24.79 -11.71
CA VAL A 517 9.40 -25.79 -12.17
C VAL A 517 8.90 -26.63 -10.99
N ASN A 518 7.63 -26.97 -11.01
CA ASN A 518 7.02 -27.92 -10.08
C ASN A 518 6.47 -29.11 -10.83
N LEU A 519 6.66 -30.31 -10.30
CA LEU A 519 6.05 -31.54 -10.78
C LEU A 519 4.95 -31.98 -9.80
N ASP A 520 3.71 -31.97 -10.25
CA ASP A 520 2.56 -32.42 -9.47
C ASP A 520 2.28 -33.90 -9.75
N ASP A 521 3.04 -34.77 -9.09
CA ASP A 521 2.95 -36.21 -9.17
C ASP A 521 2.01 -36.84 -8.13
N ARG A 522 1.22 -36.04 -7.43
CA ARG A 522 0.23 -36.52 -6.46
C ARG A 522 -0.80 -37.44 -7.14
N ASN A 523 -1.26 -38.43 -6.39
CA ASN A 523 -2.32 -39.33 -6.86
C ASN A 523 -3.71 -38.68 -6.73
N GLU A 524 -3.93 -37.62 -7.54
CA GLU A 524 -5.16 -36.82 -7.58
C GLU A 524 -5.71 -36.74 -9.02
N LYS A 525 -7.02 -36.45 -9.12
CA LYS A 525 -7.65 -36.29 -10.46
C LYS A 525 -7.04 -35.10 -11.22
N LEU A 526 -6.84 -35.24 -12.50
CA LEU A 526 -6.32 -34.19 -13.38
C LEU A 526 -7.09 -32.86 -13.21
N SER A 527 -8.43 -32.93 -13.14
CA SER A 527 -9.28 -31.75 -12.97
C SER A 527 -9.01 -31.01 -11.66
N TYR A 528 -8.69 -31.73 -10.59
CA TYR A 528 -8.32 -31.15 -9.31
C TYR A 528 -6.94 -30.45 -9.37
N LYS A 529 -5.92 -31.14 -9.91
CA LYS A 529 -4.58 -30.58 -10.11
C LYS A 529 -4.61 -29.32 -10.99
N MET A 530 -5.39 -29.36 -12.07
CA MET A 530 -5.59 -28.21 -12.97
C MET A 530 -6.23 -27.02 -12.24
N ARG A 531 -7.29 -27.27 -11.45
CA ARG A 531 -7.95 -26.23 -10.65
C ARG A 531 -6.98 -25.62 -9.63
N GLU A 532 -6.21 -26.45 -8.96
CA GLU A 532 -5.23 -25.99 -7.97
C GLU A 532 -4.14 -25.14 -8.63
N SER A 533 -3.63 -25.54 -9.81
CA SER A 533 -2.67 -24.76 -10.57
C SER A 533 -3.23 -23.37 -10.96
N GLN A 534 -4.51 -23.29 -11.34
CA GLN A 534 -5.20 -22.02 -11.60
C GLN A 534 -5.37 -21.21 -10.30
N THR A 535 -5.69 -21.84 -9.18
CA THR A 535 -5.83 -21.16 -7.88
C THR A 535 -4.50 -20.56 -7.41
N LYS A 536 -3.40 -21.28 -7.62
CA LYS A 536 -2.02 -20.81 -7.34
C LYS A 536 -1.50 -19.83 -8.38
N LYS A 537 -2.28 -19.56 -9.42
CA LYS A 537 -1.95 -18.62 -10.51
C LYS A 537 -0.63 -18.94 -11.21
N ASN A 538 -0.34 -20.23 -11.36
CA ASN A 538 0.82 -20.66 -12.11
C ASN A 538 0.69 -20.20 -13.58
N PRO A 539 1.65 -19.44 -14.12
CA PRO A 539 1.51 -18.82 -15.44
C PRO A 539 1.42 -19.86 -16.56
N ILE A 540 2.11 -21.00 -16.41
CA ILE A 540 2.15 -22.09 -17.39
C ILE A 540 1.90 -23.41 -16.68
N THR A 541 0.94 -24.19 -17.18
CA THR A 541 0.66 -25.55 -16.71
C THR A 541 0.79 -26.52 -17.86
N LEU A 542 1.74 -27.45 -17.75
CA LEU A 542 1.92 -28.54 -18.71
C LEU A 542 0.98 -29.70 -18.40
N ILE A 543 0.43 -30.30 -19.43
CA ILE A 543 -0.47 -31.48 -19.35
C ILE A 543 0.15 -32.54 -20.24
N LEU A 544 0.72 -33.58 -19.62
CA LEU A 544 1.46 -34.62 -20.31
C LEU A 544 0.71 -35.95 -20.24
N GLY A 545 0.24 -36.42 -21.39
CA GLY A 545 -0.49 -37.65 -21.58
C GLY A 545 0.11 -38.51 -22.69
N ASP A 546 -0.63 -39.53 -23.14
CA ASP A 546 -0.15 -40.50 -24.15
C ASP A 546 0.38 -39.82 -25.41
N LYS A 547 -0.36 -38.83 -25.94
CA LYS A 547 0.03 -38.11 -27.17
C LYS A 547 1.36 -37.37 -27.01
N GLU A 548 1.56 -36.71 -25.87
CA GLU A 548 2.78 -35.94 -25.59
C GLU A 548 3.99 -36.88 -25.48
N VAL A 549 3.82 -38.04 -24.85
CA VAL A 549 4.87 -39.09 -24.73
C VAL A 549 5.22 -39.64 -26.10
N GLU A 550 4.22 -40.07 -26.89
CA GLU A 550 4.42 -40.69 -28.21
C GLU A 550 5.05 -39.74 -29.23
N SER A 551 4.65 -38.44 -29.20
CA SER A 551 5.07 -37.46 -30.21
C SER A 551 6.23 -36.59 -29.75
N ASN A 552 6.74 -36.76 -28.52
CA ASN A 552 7.74 -35.91 -27.89
C ASN A 552 7.36 -34.42 -27.96
N THR A 553 6.13 -34.11 -27.52
CA THR A 553 5.54 -32.78 -27.54
C THR A 553 5.16 -32.34 -26.12
N ILE A 554 4.91 -31.04 -25.95
CA ILE A 554 4.42 -30.42 -24.72
C ILE A 554 3.07 -29.76 -25.00
N SER A 555 2.03 -30.22 -24.32
CA SER A 555 0.74 -29.52 -24.28
C SER A 555 0.69 -28.68 -23.02
N TYR A 556 0.32 -27.40 -23.18
CA TYR A 556 0.30 -26.45 -22.04
C TYR A 556 -0.90 -25.51 -22.11
N ARG A 557 -1.28 -25.00 -20.94
CA ARG A 557 -2.26 -23.93 -20.77
C ARG A 557 -1.63 -22.75 -20.05
N LYS A 558 -2.06 -21.55 -20.42
CA LYS A 558 -1.71 -20.30 -19.74
C LYS A 558 -2.73 -20.04 -18.62
N PHE A 559 -2.29 -19.36 -17.57
CA PHE A 559 -3.19 -18.91 -16.51
C PHE A 559 -4.35 -18.08 -17.09
N GLY A 560 -5.56 -18.32 -16.60
CA GLY A 560 -6.78 -17.62 -17.06
C GLY A 560 -7.30 -18.03 -18.42
N SER A 561 -6.64 -19.00 -19.12
CA SER A 561 -7.10 -19.51 -20.41
C SER A 561 -7.53 -20.97 -20.32
N THR A 562 -8.55 -21.33 -21.10
CA THR A 562 -8.97 -22.72 -21.32
C THR A 562 -8.33 -23.33 -22.56
N GLU A 563 -7.68 -22.51 -23.38
CA GLU A 563 -7.00 -22.98 -24.59
C GLU A 563 -5.78 -23.85 -24.26
N THR A 564 -5.61 -24.93 -25.04
CA THR A 564 -4.44 -25.81 -24.94
C THR A 564 -3.59 -25.62 -26.18
N TYR A 565 -2.32 -25.32 -25.98
CA TYR A 565 -1.30 -25.18 -27.01
C TYR A 565 -0.41 -26.41 -26.98
N THR A 566 0.04 -26.88 -28.13
CA THR A 566 0.96 -28.02 -28.25
C THR A 566 2.14 -27.64 -29.12
N LEU A 567 3.35 -27.87 -28.62
CA LEU A 567 4.61 -27.63 -29.34
C LEU A 567 5.54 -28.83 -29.20
N PRO A 568 6.44 -29.07 -30.18
CA PRO A 568 7.57 -29.96 -29.97
C PRO A 568 8.37 -29.55 -28.72
N LYS A 569 8.81 -30.52 -27.92
CA LYS A 569 9.49 -30.29 -26.63
C LYS A 569 10.63 -29.28 -26.75
N GLU A 570 11.51 -29.44 -27.73
CA GLU A 570 12.65 -28.53 -27.93
C GLU A 570 12.22 -27.08 -28.24
N ILE A 571 11.15 -26.91 -29.03
CA ILE A 571 10.63 -25.57 -29.37
C ILE A 571 10.00 -24.92 -28.14
N PHE A 572 9.23 -25.69 -27.36
CA PHE A 572 8.65 -25.19 -26.12
C PHE A 572 9.73 -24.71 -25.16
N ILE A 573 10.75 -25.53 -24.91
CA ILE A 573 11.87 -25.23 -24.01
C ILE A 573 12.61 -23.97 -24.48
N LYS A 574 12.90 -23.86 -25.77
CA LYS A 574 13.54 -22.67 -26.35
C LYS A 574 12.68 -21.41 -26.13
N THR A 575 11.39 -21.48 -26.46
CA THR A 575 10.45 -20.37 -26.32
C THR A 575 10.31 -19.92 -24.86
N LEU A 576 10.24 -20.88 -23.93
CA LEU A 576 10.17 -20.63 -22.50
C LEU A 576 11.42 -19.89 -22.01
N LYS A 577 12.61 -20.37 -22.36
CA LYS A 577 13.89 -19.75 -22.02
C LYS A 577 14.00 -18.32 -22.56
N GLU A 578 13.63 -18.11 -23.82
CA GLU A 578 13.62 -16.78 -24.44
C GLU A 578 12.64 -15.83 -23.74
N ALA A 579 11.44 -16.30 -23.38
CA ALA A 579 10.44 -15.49 -22.71
C ALA A 579 10.91 -15.05 -21.30
N ILE A 580 11.48 -15.97 -20.53
CA ILE A 580 12.00 -15.67 -19.18
C ILE A 580 13.22 -14.75 -19.26
N SER A 581 14.17 -15.04 -20.15
CA SER A 581 15.37 -14.21 -20.33
C SER A 581 15.04 -12.78 -20.79
N ALA A 582 14.02 -12.63 -21.62
CA ALA A 582 13.52 -11.33 -22.08
C ALA A 582 12.50 -10.69 -21.09
N ARG A 583 12.24 -11.32 -19.94
CA ARG A 583 11.30 -10.85 -18.90
C ARG A 583 9.91 -10.54 -19.45
N LYS A 584 9.43 -11.39 -20.37
CA LYS A 584 8.08 -11.26 -20.92
C LYS A 584 7.01 -11.55 -19.86
N GLN A 585 5.83 -11.00 -20.06
CA GLN A 585 4.67 -11.27 -19.20
C GLN A 585 4.23 -12.74 -19.31
N ASN A 586 4.38 -13.36 -20.49
CA ASN A 586 4.04 -14.74 -20.78
C ASN A 586 4.85 -15.26 -21.99
N ILE A 587 4.72 -16.57 -22.32
CA ILE A 587 5.31 -17.19 -23.52
C ILE A 587 4.44 -16.97 -24.75
#